data_9e8affe62a4c1f7bae0a69c804fdf810
#
_entry.id   9e8affe62a4c1f7bae0a69c804fdf810
#
_cell.length_a   1.000
_cell.length_b   1.000
_cell.length_c   1.000
_cell.angle_alpha   90.00
_cell.angle_beta   90.00
_cell.angle_gamma   90.00
#
_symmetry.space_group_name_H-M   'P 1'
#
loop_
_entity.id
_entity.type
_entity.pdbx_description
1 polymer ?
#
loop_
_entity_poly.entity_id
_entity_poly.type
_entity_poly.pdbx_seq_one_letter_code
_entity_poly.pdbx_strand_id
1 'polypeptide(L)'
;MLPHVCTPIPGPKSRELSGLLSRYENRNVTFLSDTFPVFWQRADGVNVWDADDNRYLDLTAGFAVAAHGHTHPRIQEAILKQSRLLLHAMGDVHPAASKPLLCEKLSEITFERWNLGLAKTTLCNSGFEAVEVALKTSLLHSGKPGVIAFRNGYHGLGYGALEVIGIPWFREPFRTQLRDYVTLVPYPSCFRCPFGRSEGYRLEGTRFPNCASSCLESIEDQIAQAIRQREIGCIIVEPCQGRGGEIVPPLDFLRLLRSICDRHKILLIFDEIYTGLNRTGSLFACEQFGVYPDILCVGKSLTSGIPLSACIGRSEIMDAWPKSAGEALHTTTFLGNPIGCAMALASIDLHLEPETATRVKQIGRYFLQQLRTLRHQSIGHIRGLGLMIGMELVDLKGNPDGTRAAQIMNRALQDGIILLGGGPEGNVLSFTPPFSISEKEVDFVTGRLARYLEAM
;
A
#
# COMPACT_ATOMS: atom_id res chain seq x y z
N MET A 1 2.91 13.02 20.45
CA MET A 1 2.11 13.80 21.44
C MET A 1 0.64 13.36 21.33
N LEU A 2 -0.07 13.26 22.46
CA LEU A 2 -1.50 12.90 22.45
C LEU A 2 -2.35 13.99 21.75
N PRO A 3 -3.54 13.64 21.25
CA PRO A 3 -4.46 14.61 20.62
C PRO A 3 -4.78 15.80 21.50
N HIS A 4 -5.10 16.94 20.87
CA HIS A 4 -5.59 18.13 21.54
C HIS A 4 -6.61 18.82 20.65
N VAL A 5 -7.88 18.67 21.00
CA VAL A 5 -9.01 19.21 20.25
C VAL A 5 -9.47 20.50 20.96
N CYS A 6 -9.42 21.62 20.27
CA CYS A 6 -9.78 22.96 20.80
C CYS A 6 -11.02 23.58 20.14
N THR A 7 -11.51 23.00 19.04
CA THR A 7 -12.77 23.40 18.38
C THR A 7 -13.65 22.17 18.13
N PRO A 8 -14.96 22.34 17.87
CA PRO A 8 -15.76 21.27 17.29
C PRO A 8 -15.15 20.76 15.97
N ILE A 9 -15.24 19.47 15.69
CA ILE A 9 -14.68 18.86 14.48
C ILE A 9 -15.81 18.50 13.50
N PRO A 10 -15.75 18.98 12.23
CA PRO A 10 -14.82 19.93 11.63
C PRO A 10 -14.97 21.34 12.21
N GLY A 11 -13.86 22.07 12.38
CA GLY A 11 -13.86 23.44 12.86
C GLY A 11 -14.37 24.44 11.80
N PRO A 12 -14.48 25.74 12.17
CA PRO A 12 -15.01 26.75 11.26
C PRO A 12 -14.22 26.88 9.94
N LYS A 13 -12.89 26.90 10.01
CA LYS A 13 -12.04 27.00 8.81
C LYS A 13 -12.13 25.74 7.95
N SER A 14 -12.18 24.55 8.56
CA SER A 14 -12.37 23.30 7.84
C SER A 14 -13.71 23.27 7.10
N ARG A 15 -14.79 23.81 7.67
CA ARG A 15 -16.08 23.93 6.99
C ARG A 15 -16.03 24.92 5.83
N GLU A 16 -15.37 26.07 6.00
CA GLU A 16 -15.15 27.02 4.91
C GLU A 16 -14.41 26.38 3.74
N LEU A 17 -13.30 25.68 4.02
CA LEU A 17 -12.49 24.98 3.01
C LEU A 17 -13.28 23.84 2.33
N SER A 18 -14.13 23.11 3.07
CA SER A 18 -15.07 22.13 2.48
C SER A 18 -16.03 22.78 1.49
N GLY A 19 -16.52 23.98 1.80
CA GLY A 19 -17.38 24.76 0.89
C GLY A 19 -16.64 25.16 -0.40
N LEU A 20 -15.36 25.53 -0.31
CA LEU A 20 -14.53 25.81 -1.49
C LEU A 20 -14.31 24.55 -2.33
N LEU A 21 -13.97 23.41 -1.75
CA LEU A 21 -13.83 22.14 -2.48
C LEU A 21 -15.14 21.74 -3.16
N SER A 22 -16.27 21.81 -2.44
CA SER A 22 -17.59 21.48 -3.00
C SER A 22 -17.93 22.33 -4.23
N ARG A 23 -17.41 23.57 -4.29
CA ARG A 23 -17.67 24.51 -5.39
C ARG A 23 -16.72 24.32 -6.57
N TYR A 24 -15.44 24.02 -6.32
CA TYR A 24 -14.39 24.12 -7.34
C TYR A 24 -13.70 22.79 -7.69
N GLU A 25 -13.82 21.76 -6.85
CA GLU A 25 -13.29 20.44 -7.17
C GLU A 25 -14.33 19.57 -7.87
N ASN A 26 -13.87 18.69 -8.76
CA ASN A 26 -14.75 17.71 -9.39
C ASN A 26 -15.34 16.76 -8.32
N ARG A 27 -16.59 16.33 -8.55
CA ARG A 27 -17.25 15.37 -7.65
C ARG A 27 -16.52 14.04 -7.61
N ASN A 28 -16.64 13.33 -6.49
CA ASN A 28 -16.07 11.99 -6.26
C ASN A 28 -14.52 11.94 -6.29
N VAL A 29 -13.87 13.07 -5.94
CA VAL A 29 -12.42 13.14 -5.67
C VAL A 29 -12.20 13.18 -4.16
N THR A 30 -12.61 14.25 -3.49
CA THR A 30 -12.58 14.31 -2.03
C THR A 30 -13.95 13.94 -1.44
N PHE A 31 -13.94 13.07 -0.42
CA PHE A 31 -15.17 12.76 0.31
C PHE A 31 -15.53 13.89 1.24
N LEU A 32 -16.71 14.48 1.04
CA LEU A 32 -17.25 15.60 1.81
C LEU A 32 -18.56 15.20 2.49
N SER A 33 -18.69 15.50 3.78
CA SER A 33 -19.91 15.37 4.58
C SER A 33 -19.91 16.41 5.70
N ASP A 34 -20.97 16.46 6.50
CA ASP A 34 -21.08 17.39 7.64
C ASP A 34 -20.04 17.11 8.74
N THR A 35 -19.51 15.89 8.81
CA THR A 35 -18.55 15.46 9.83
C THR A 35 -17.14 15.23 9.26
N PHE A 36 -16.94 15.41 7.95
CA PHE A 36 -15.71 15.06 7.26
C PHE A 36 -15.51 15.90 5.98
N PRO A 37 -14.29 16.32 5.59
CA PRO A 37 -12.99 16.08 6.24
C PRO A 37 -12.56 17.19 7.20
N VAL A 38 -11.39 17.02 7.82
CA VAL A 38 -10.58 18.12 8.39
C VAL A 38 -9.45 18.47 7.41
N PHE A 39 -9.03 19.73 7.36
CA PHE A 39 -8.00 20.21 6.44
C PHE A 39 -6.66 20.34 7.15
N TRP A 40 -5.69 19.55 6.78
CA TRP A 40 -4.36 19.53 7.36
C TRP A 40 -3.59 20.79 6.99
N GLN A 41 -3.07 21.49 8.01
CA GLN A 41 -2.28 22.71 7.86
C GLN A 41 -0.80 22.48 8.10
N ARG A 42 -0.46 21.62 9.06
CA ARG A 42 0.92 21.26 9.40
C ARG A 42 0.96 19.86 10.01
N ALA A 43 2.15 19.26 10.02
CA ALA A 43 2.33 17.96 10.62
C ALA A 43 3.77 17.81 11.15
N ASP A 44 3.94 16.96 12.18
CA ASP A 44 5.25 16.63 12.77
C ASP A 44 5.18 15.24 13.41
N GLY A 45 6.11 14.35 13.07
CA GLY A 45 6.19 12.99 13.58
C GLY A 45 4.89 12.22 13.35
N VAL A 46 4.16 11.87 14.42
CA VAL A 46 2.87 11.16 14.36
C VAL A 46 1.67 12.11 14.43
N ASN A 47 1.90 13.40 14.53
CA ASN A 47 0.84 14.38 14.74
C ASN A 47 0.58 15.22 13.49
N VAL A 48 -0.70 15.54 13.31
CA VAL A 48 -1.20 16.45 12.28
C VAL A 48 -2.04 17.52 12.97
N TRP A 49 -1.97 18.76 12.46
CA TRP A 49 -2.84 19.87 12.88
C TRP A 49 -3.69 20.30 11.72
N ASP A 50 -4.97 20.49 11.98
CA ASP A 50 -5.86 21.05 10.98
C ASP A 50 -5.77 22.59 10.90
N ALA A 51 -6.54 23.17 9.99
CA ALA A 51 -6.63 24.61 9.80
C ALA A 51 -7.22 25.34 11.00
N ASP A 52 -7.87 24.62 11.91
CA ASP A 52 -8.49 25.13 13.14
C ASP A 52 -7.61 24.91 14.38
N ASP A 53 -6.32 24.49 14.18
CA ASP A 53 -5.32 24.19 15.21
C ASP A 53 -5.66 22.99 16.12
N ASN A 54 -6.64 22.17 15.78
CA ASN A 54 -6.82 20.87 16.43
C ASN A 54 -5.65 19.96 16.10
N ARG A 55 -5.06 19.31 17.11
CA ARG A 55 -3.98 18.32 16.95
C ARG A 55 -4.52 16.92 16.99
N TYR A 56 -4.19 16.17 15.96
CA TYR A 56 -4.59 14.77 15.79
C TYR A 56 -3.39 13.83 15.94
N LEU A 57 -3.68 12.59 16.32
CA LEU A 57 -2.79 11.45 16.18
C LEU A 57 -3.13 10.75 14.85
N ASP A 58 -2.18 10.76 13.92
CA ASP A 58 -2.36 10.15 12.61
C ASP A 58 -1.96 8.68 12.63
N LEU A 59 -2.95 7.79 12.47
CA LEU A 59 -2.73 6.34 12.38
C LEU A 59 -2.69 5.85 10.93
N THR A 60 -2.49 6.76 9.97
CA THR A 60 -2.51 6.46 8.54
C THR A 60 -1.17 6.74 7.85
N ALA A 61 -0.30 7.55 8.45
CA ALA A 61 0.90 8.11 7.83
C ALA A 61 0.62 8.73 6.44
N GLY A 62 -0.58 9.33 6.24
CA GLY A 62 -1.01 9.82 4.94
C GLY A 62 -0.99 8.73 3.86
N PHE A 63 -1.73 7.64 4.05
CA PHE A 63 -1.72 6.43 3.22
C PHE A 63 -0.37 5.70 3.21
N ALA A 64 0.27 5.56 4.37
CA ALA A 64 1.58 4.93 4.56
C ALA A 64 2.75 5.67 3.85
N VAL A 65 2.57 6.93 3.46
CA VAL A 65 3.62 7.75 2.81
C VAL A 65 4.65 8.25 3.81
N ALA A 66 4.21 8.89 4.90
CA ALA A 66 5.09 9.47 5.93
C ALA A 66 5.59 8.41 6.92
N ALA A 67 6.30 7.38 6.41
CA ALA A 67 6.69 6.21 7.21
C ALA A 67 7.58 6.58 8.40
N HIS A 68 8.59 7.43 8.21
CA HIS A 68 9.49 7.89 9.28
C HIS A 68 8.91 9.03 10.13
N GLY A 69 7.65 9.41 9.89
CA GLY A 69 6.98 10.55 10.48
C GLY A 69 6.87 11.72 9.53
N HIS A 70 5.84 12.52 9.76
CA HIS A 70 5.64 13.75 8.99
C HIS A 70 6.81 14.72 9.20
N THR A 71 7.16 15.45 8.14
CA THR A 71 8.21 16.50 8.16
C THR A 71 9.55 16.05 8.77
N HIS A 72 9.97 14.80 8.49
CA HIS A 72 11.22 14.27 9.02
C HIS A 72 12.41 15.16 8.66
N PRO A 73 13.30 15.58 9.62
CA PRO A 73 14.34 16.59 9.38
C PRO A 73 15.28 16.27 8.22
N ARG A 74 15.74 15.03 8.08
CA ARG A 74 16.64 14.62 6.99
C ARG A 74 15.95 14.68 5.62
N ILE A 75 14.65 14.42 5.54
CA ILE A 75 13.87 14.55 4.29
C ILE A 75 13.71 16.03 3.96
N GLN A 76 13.40 16.89 4.94
CA GLN A 76 13.34 18.34 4.75
C GLN A 76 14.66 18.92 4.28
N GLU A 77 15.78 18.49 4.88
CA GLU A 77 17.11 18.92 4.47
C GLU A 77 17.41 18.55 3.01
N ALA A 78 17.08 17.32 2.60
CA ALA A 78 17.23 16.89 1.21
C ALA A 78 16.46 17.77 0.23
N ILE A 79 15.20 18.12 0.57
CA ILE A 79 14.37 19.04 -0.23
C ILE A 79 15.05 20.41 -0.31
N LEU A 80 15.41 21.02 0.83
CA LEU A 80 15.98 22.37 0.90
C LEU A 80 17.29 22.44 0.13
N LYS A 81 18.16 21.43 0.26
CA LYS A 81 19.43 21.36 -0.48
C LYS A 81 19.18 21.26 -1.98
N GLN A 82 18.34 20.30 -2.41
CA GLN A 82 18.10 20.08 -3.84
C GLN A 82 17.35 21.23 -4.50
N SER A 83 16.38 21.86 -3.82
CA SER A 83 15.60 22.97 -4.37
C SER A 83 16.43 24.22 -4.69
N ARG A 84 17.56 24.40 -4.00
CA ARG A 84 18.52 25.49 -4.27
C ARG A 84 19.44 25.20 -5.49
N LEU A 85 19.51 23.95 -5.93
CA LEU A 85 20.38 23.54 -7.03
C LEU A 85 19.59 23.41 -8.34
N LEU A 86 18.52 22.62 -8.32
CA LEU A 86 17.77 22.28 -9.54
C LEU A 86 16.40 21.76 -9.16
N LEU A 87 15.32 22.44 -9.65
CA LEU A 87 13.95 22.04 -9.41
C LEU A 87 13.45 21.00 -10.40
N HIS A 88 13.86 21.11 -11.67
CA HIS A 88 13.40 20.27 -12.77
C HIS A 88 14.54 19.99 -13.74
N ALA A 89 14.48 18.82 -14.40
CA ALA A 89 15.37 18.42 -15.48
C ALA A 89 14.55 17.63 -16.53
N MET A 90 15.04 17.57 -17.75
CA MET A 90 14.41 16.76 -18.81
C MET A 90 14.83 15.29 -18.61
N GLY A 91 14.05 14.55 -17.83
CA GLY A 91 14.45 13.24 -17.30
C GLY A 91 14.82 12.18 -18.34
N ASP A 92 14.30 12.27 -19.54
CA ASP A 92 14.55 11.38 -20.68
C ASP A 92 15.57 11.89 -21.69
N VAL A 93 15.92 13.19 -21.64
CA VAL A 93 16.87 13.83 -22.58
C VAL A 93 18.14 14.31 -21.86
N HIS A 94 17.98 15.15 -20.84
CA HIS A 94 19.05 15.67 -19.98
C HIS A 94 18.69 15.48 -18.52
N PRO A 95 18.92 14.27 -17.96
CA PRO A 95 18.50 13.92 -16.60
C PRO A 95 19.34 14.63 -15.53
N ALA A 96 18.77 14.81 -14.35
CA ALA A 96 19.51 15.25 -13.18
C ALA A 96 20.50 14.18 -12.69
N ALA A 97 21.63 14.60 -12.11
CA ALA A 97 22.63 13.68 -11.57
C ALA A 97 22.09 12.74 -10.47
N SER A 98 21.07 13.16 -9.73
CA SER A 98 20.42 12.33 -8.71
C SER A 98 19.65 11.15 -9.28
N LYS A 99 19.24 11.18 -10.56
CA LYS A 99 18.47 10.10 -11.20
C LYS A 99 19.26 8.78 -11.30
N PRO A 100 20.47 8.73 -11.93
CA PRO A 100 21.25 7.50 -11.99
C PRO A 100 21.65 6.99 -10.61
N LEU A 101 21.97 7.87 -9.66
CA LEU A 101 22.31 7.48 -8.28
C LEU A 101 21.12 6.78 -7.58
N LEU A 102 19.91 7.26 -7.81
CA LEU A 102 18.71 6.58 -7.28
C LEU A 102 18.48 5.23 -7.97
N CYS A 103 18.65 5.14 -9.29
CA CYS A 103 18.51 3.86 -10.01
C CYS A 103 19.52 2.82 -9.52
N GLU A 104 20.78 3.22 -9.32
CA GLU A 104 21.83 2.38 -8.72
C GLU A 104 21.42 1.92 -7.32
N LYS A 105 21.03 2.87 -6.44
CA LYS A 105 20.60 2.55 -5.07
C LYS A 105 19.41 1.59 -5.03
N LEU A 106 18.45 1.74 -5.95
CA LEU A 106 17.30 0.82 -6.04
C LEU A 106 17.71 -0.58 -6.49
N SER A 107 18.70 -0.72 -7.40
CA SER A 107 19.28 -2.02 -7.76
C SER A 107 19.96 -2.68 -6.55
N GLU A 108 20.83 -1.93 -5.85
CA GLU A 108 21.55 -2.40 -4.66
C GLU A 108 20.63 -2.94 -3.56
N ILE A 109 19.54 -2.24 -3.25
CA ILE A 109 18.65 -2.59 -2.14
C ILE A 109 17.59 -3.63 -2.51
N THR A 110 17.51 -4.04 -3.77
CA THR A 110 16.55 -5.03 -4.29
C THR A 110 17.28 -6.24 -4.89
N PHE A 111 17.36 -6.34 -6.18
CA PHE A 111 17.81 -7.54 -6.90
C PHE A 111 19.27 -7.92 -6.58
N GLU A 112 20.18 -6.96 -6.45
CA GLU A 112 21.55 -7.25 -6.04
C GLU A 112 21.61 -7.77 -4.59
N ARG A 113 20.88 -7.13 -3.67
CA ARG A 113 20.73 -7.59 -2.28
C ARG A 113 20.20 -9.03 -2.19
N TRP A 114 19.34 -9.42 -3.12
CA TRP A 114 18.76 -10.77 -3.19
C TRP A 114 19.62 -11.76 -3.98
N ASN A 115 20.81 -11.36 -4.43
CA ASN A 115 21.72 -12.16 -5.29
C ASN A 115 21.09 -12.58 -6.63
N LEU A 116 20.23 -11.71 -7.20
CA LEU A 116 19.56 -11.93 -8.48
C LEU A 116 20.17 -11.12 -9.63
N GLY A 117 21.33 -10.49 -9.39
CA GLY A 117 22.04 -9.67 -10.38
C GLY A 117 21.56 -8.23 -10.40
N LEU A 118 22.03 -7.48 -11.41
CA LEU A 118 21.66 -6.07 -11.60
C LEU A 118 20.18 -5.91 -11.93
N ALA A 119 19.58 -4.84 -11.40
CA ALA A 119 18.26 -4.41 -11.81
C ALA A 119 18.29 -3.13 -12.63
N LYS A 120 17.29 -2.93 -13.48
CA LYS A 120 17.02 -1.67 -14.16
C LYS A 120 15.72 -1.06 -13.65
N THR A 121 15.69 0.26 -13.59
CA THR A 121 14.60 1.00 -13.00
C THR A 121 14.00 1.99 -13.99
N THR A 122 12.68 2.01 -14.08
CA THR A 122 11.92 3.14 -14.64
C THR A 122 11.32 3.90 -13.47
N LEU A 123 11.74 5.17 -13.29
CA LEU A 123 11.14 6.07 -12.30
C LEU A 123 9.81 6.60 -12.85
N CYS A 124 8.85 6.82 -11.98
CA CYS A 124 7.50 7.29 -12.31
C CYS A 124 7.04 8.29 -11.23
N ASN A 125 5.90 8.95 -11.42
CA ASN A 125 5.40 9.94 -10.46
C ASN A 125 4.39 9.34 -9.47
N SER A 126 3.65 8.33 -9.89
CA SER A 126 2.61 7.69 -9.08
C SER A 126 2.74 6.17 -9.08
N GLY A 127 2.15 5.51 -8.06
CA GLY A 127 2.19 4.05 -7.96
C GLY A 127 1.59 3.37 -9.19
N PHE A 128 0.47 3.86 -9.70
CA PHE A 128 -0.15 3.26 -10.88
C PHE A 128 0.73 3.36 -12.13
N GLU A 129 1.51 4.43 -12.30
CA GLU A 129 2.46 4.52 -13.41
C GLU A 129 3.54 3.44 -13.33
N ALA A 130 4.04 3.11 -12.13
CA ALA A 130 4.98 2.00 -11.95
C ALA A 130 4.35 0.65 -12.34
N VAL A 131 3.07 0.44 -12.00
CA VAL A 131 2.29 -0.74 -12.42
C VAL A 131 2.11 -0.75 -13.95
N GLU A 132 1.79 0.38 -14.59
CA GLU A 132 1.70 0.51 -16.05
C GLU A 132 3.01 0.09 -16.74
N VAL A 133 4.15 0.53 -16.22
CA VAL A 133 5.47 0.12 -16.72
C VAL A 133 5.67 -1.38 -16.55
N ALA A 134 5.34 -1.94 -15.39
CA ALA A 134 5.47 -3.37 -15.14
C ALA A 134 4.65 -4.23 -16.11
N LEU A 135 3.39 -3.84 -16.36
CA LEU A 135 2.50 -4.52 -17.31
C LEU A 135 3.01 -4.42 -18.74
N LYS A 136 3.46 -3.23 -19.17
CA LYS A 136 4.08 -3.02 -20.50
C LYS A 136 5.37 -3.82 -20.65
N THR A 137 6.23 -3.84 -19.62
CA THR A 137 7.45 -4.64 -19.63
C THR A 137 7.13 -6.12 -19.79
N SER A 138 6.13 -6.62 -19.06
CA SER A 138 5.69 -8.01 -19.20
C SER A 138 5.25 -8.35 -20.61
N LEU A 139 4.47 -7.49 -21.26
CA LEU A 139 4.04 -7.67 -22.64
C LEU A 139 5.23 -7.68 -23.60
N LEU A 140 6.14 -6.71 -23.48
CA LEU A 140 7.31 -6.62 -24.36
C LEU A 140 8.25 -7.82 -24.21
N HIS A 141 8.43 -8.31 -22.96
CA HIS A 141 9.30 -9.45 -22.67
C HIS A 141 8.72 -10.78 -23.12
N SER A 142 7.44 -11.02 -22.82
CA SER A 142 6.80 -12.32 -23.05
C SER A 142 6.07 -12.43 -24.40
N GLY A 143 5.68 -11.30 -25.01
CA GLY A 143 4.76 -11.26 -26.16
C GLY A 143 3.32 -11.65 -25.81
N LYS A 144 3.01 -11.96 -24.55
CA LYS A 144 1.72 -12.48 -24.09
C LYS A 144 0.91 -11.41 -23.39
N PRO A 145 -0.31 -11.10 -23.85
CA PRO A 145 -1.11 -9.99 -23.32
C PRO A 145 -1.83 -10.32 -21.99
N GLY A 146 -2.08 -11.58 -21.70
CA GLY A 146 -2.88 -11.99 -20.55
C GLY A 146 -2.19 -11.73 -19.21
N VAL A 147 -2.97 -11.30 -18.21
CA VAL A 147 -2.50 -11.03 -16.85
C VAL A 147 -3.39 -11.77 -15.86
N ILE A 148 -2.80 -12.38 -14.85
CA ILE A 148 -3.51 -12.86 -13.67
C ILE A 148 -3.33 -11.83 -12.55
N ALA A 149 -4.43 -11.41 -11.94
CA ALA A 149 -4.46 -10.56 -10.77
C ALA A 149 -5.44 -11.12 -9.72
N PHE A 150 -5.55 -10.48 -8.56
CA PHE A 150 -6.30 -11.04 -7.45
C PHE A 150 -7.49 -10.18 -7.07
N ARG A 151 -8.62 -10.82 -6.71
CA ARG A 151 -9.79 -10.14 -6.17
C ARG A 151 -9.39 -9.31 -4.95
N ASN A 152 -10.02 -8.15 -4.79
CA ASN A 152 -9.73 -7.15 -3.76
C ASN A 152 -8.34 -6.52 -3.81
N GLY A 153 -7.50 -6.85 -4.81
CA GLY A 153 -6.22 -6.18 -5.05
C GLY A 153 -6.43 -4.74 -5.54
N TYR A 154 -5.51 -3.85 -5.14
CA TYR A 154 -5.52 -2.45 -5.54
C TYR A 154 -4.16 -2.03 -6.11
N HIS A 155 -4.15 -1.66 -7.40
CA HIS A 155 -2.91 -1.34 -8.13
C HIS A 155 -2.90 0.07 -8.73
N GLY A 156 -3.91 0.89 -8.43
CA GLY A 156 -4.04 2.25 -8.92
C GLY A 156 -5.13 2.43 -9.98
N LEU A 157 -5.38 3.65 -10.44
CA LEU A 157 -6.57 4.03 -11.22
C LEU A 157 -6.28 4.47 -12.66
N GLY A 158 -5.03 4.39 -13.14
CA GLY A 158 -4.72 4.48 -14.58
C GLY A 158 -5.30 3.27 -15.31
N TYR A 159 -5.64 3.40 -16.60
CA TYR A 159 -6.41 2.35 -17.30
C TYR A 159 -5.76 0.96 -17.28
N GLY A 160 -4.45 0.83 -17.45
CA GLY A 160 -3.79 -0.47 -17.34
C GLY A 160 -3.77 -1.00 -15.90
N ALA A 161 -3.50 -0.13 -14.93
CA ALA A 161 -3.59 -0.48 -13.50
C ALA A 161 -5.04 -0.79 -13.09
N LEU A 162 -6.03 -0.07 -13.64
CA LEU A 162 -7.46 -0.28 -13.40
C LEU A 162 -7.93 -1.65 -13.93
N GLU A 163 -7.33 -2.15 -15.03
CA GLU A 163 -7.61 -3.50 -15.54
C GLU A 163 -7.29 -4.59 -14.51
N VAL A 164 -6.19 -4.43 -13.75
CA VAL A 164 -5.72 -5.43 -12.78
C VAL A 164 -6.27 -5.24 -11.37
N ILE A 165 -7.06 -4.17 -11.11
CA ILE A 165 -7.76 -4.01 -9.83
C ILE A 165 -8.82 -5.09 -9.66
N GLY A 166 -8.83 -5.70 -8.46
CA GLY A 166 -9.82 -6.69 -8.06
C GLY A 166 -11.03 -6.12 -7.30
N ILE A 167 -11.18 -4.79 -7.18
CA ILE A 167 -12.26 -4.12 -6.45
C ILE A 167 -13.27 -3.57 -7.46
N PRO A 168 -14.50 -4.11 -7.53
CA PRO A 168 -15.49 -3.73 -8.54
C PRO A 168 -15.86 -2.25 -8.54
N TRP A 169 -15.95 -1.62 -7.37
CA TRP A 169 -16.29 -0.20 -7.21
C TRP A 169 -15.49 0.74 -8.13
N PHE A 170 -14.19 0.47 -8.34
CA PHE A 170 -13.33 1.30 -9.20
C PHE A 170 -13.44 0.94 -10.67
N ARG A 171 -13.75 -0.31 -11.00
CA ARG A 171 -13.74 -0.82 -12.39
C ARG A 171 -15.08 -0.64 -13.11
N GLU A 172 -16.19 -0.93 -12.45
CA GLU A 172 -17.52 -1.02 -13.09
C GLU A 172 -17.92 0.25 -13.83
N PRO A 173 -17.68 1.48 -13.32
CA PRO A 173 -18.01 2.70 -14.07
C PRO A 173 -17.29 2.83 -15.42
N PHE A 174 -16.13 2.18 -15.58
CA PHE A 174 -15.28 2.28 -16.77
C PHE A 174 -15.21 0.97 -17.56
N ARG A 175 -15.99 -0.03 -17.23
CA ARG A 175 -15.91 -1.39 -17.78
C ARG A 175 -15.94 -1.43 -19.31
N THR A 176 -16.71 -0.58 -19.95
CA THR A 176 -16.83 -0.52 -21.43
C THR A 176 -15.54 -0.05 -22.14
N GLN A 177 -14.61 0.54 -21.40
CA GLN A 177 -13.30 0.99 -21.91
C GLN A 177 -12.16 0.04 -21.53
N LEU A 178 -12.44 -0.98 -20.72
CA LEU A 178 -11.46 -2.00 -20.32
C LEU A 178 -11.42 -3.15 -21.33
N ARG A 179 -10.23 -3.75 -21.54
CA ARG A 179 -10.00 -4.73 -22.63
C ARG A 179 -10.17 -6.20 -22.26
N ASP A 180 -10.51 -6.52 -21.04
CA ASP A 180 -10.73 -7.91 -20.56
C ASP A 180 -9.59 -8.90 -20.88
N TYR A 181 -8.33 -8.45 -20.72
CA TYR A 181 -7.16 -9.35 -20.79
C TYR A 181 -6.74 -9.90 -19.44
N VAL A 182 -7.45 -9.54 -18.37
CA VAL A 182 -7.12 -9.89 -16.99
C VAL A 182 -8.03 -11.02 -16.48
N THR A 183 -7.43 -12.01 -15.83
CA THR A 183 -8.15 -13.04 -15.07
C THR A 183 -8.01 -12.76 -13.58
N LEU A 184 -9.12 -12.51 -12.89
CA LEU A 184 -9.13 -12.28 -11.45
C LEU A 184 -9.33 -13.59 -10.68
N VAL A 185 -8.32 -13.97 -9.91
CA VAL A 185 -8.32 -15.15 -9.04
C VAL A 185 -8.58 -14.73 -7.59
N PRO A 186 -9.23 -15.53 -6.74
CA PRO A 186 -9.37 -15.23 -5.33
C PRO A 186 -8.02 -15.06 -4.63
N TYR A 187 -7.89 -14.03 -3.79
CA TYR A 187 -6.76 -13.89 -2.87
C TYR A 187 -7.04 -14.70 -1.60
N PRO A 188 -6.08 -15.48 -1.07
CA PRO A 188 -6.31 -16.29 0.11
C PRO A 188 -6.47 -15.42 1.36
N SER A 189 -7.62 -15.55 2.01
CA SER A 189 -7.92 -14.90 3.29
C SER A 189 -8.51 -15.93 4.24
N CYS A 190 -7.79 -16.24 5.34
CA CYS A 190 -8.22 -17.31 6.23
C CYS A 190 -9.51 -16.98 6.98
N PHE A 191 -9.72 -15.73 7.39
CA PHE A 191 -10.93 -15.32 8.10
C PHE A 191 -12.14 -15.29 7.18
N ARG A 192 -11.98 -14.81 5.93
CA ARG A 192 -13.04 -14.83 4.91
C ARG A 192 -12.61 -15.70 3.75
N CYS A 193 -12.58 -17.02 4.03
CA CYS A 193 -12.13 -17.99 3.05
C CYS A 193 -12.99 -17.92 1.78
N PRO A 194 -12.41 -17.59 0.61
CA PRO A 194 -13.16 -17.49 -0.63
C PRO A 194 -13.75 -18.82 -1.13
N PHE A 195 -13.38 -19.92 -0.47
CA PHE A 195 -13.83 -21.28 -0.77
C PHE A 195 -14.80 -21.84 0.27
N GLY A 196 -15.38 -21.00 1.15
CA GLY A 196 -16.39 -21.38 2.14
C GLY A 196 -15.89 -22.28 3.27
N ARG A 197 -14.57 -22.34 3.51
CA ARG A 197 -13.96 -23.24 4.50
C ARG A 197 -13.62 -22.55 5.83
N SER A 198 -14.33 -21.51 6.21
CA SER A 198 -14.12 -20.74 7.44
C SER A 198 -14.68 -21.44 8.70
N GLU A 199 -15.04 -22.72 8.65
CA GLU A 199 -15.48 -23.47 9.82
C GLU A 199 -14.37 -23.56 10.88
N GLY A 200 -14.54 -22.84 11.99
CA GLY A 200 -13.71 -22.93 13.19
C GLY A 200 -12.74 -21.78 13.46
N TYR A 201 -12.88 -20.62 12.80
CA TYR A 201 -12.10 -19.46 13.18
C TYR A 201 -12.55 -18.93 14.54
N ARG A 202 -11.82 -19.27 15.60
CA ARG A 202 -11.92 -18.63 16.93
C ARG A 202 -10.79 -17.63 17.10
N LEU A 203 -11.05 -16.58 17.91
CA LEU A 203 -10.15 -15.46 18.26
C LEU A 203 -8.76 -15.84 18.81
N GLU A 204 -8.47 -17.10 19.02
CA GLU A 204 -7.22 -17.61 19.56
C GLU A 204 -6.34 -18.12 18.42
N GLY A 205 -5.42 -17.28 17.97
CA GLY A 205 -4.22 -17.46 17.15
C GLY A 205 -3.75 -18.85 16.69
N THR A 206 -4.62 -19.83 16.54
CA THR A 206 -4.28 -21.18 16.12
C THR A 206 -4.14 -21.27 14.60
N ARG A 207 -2.96 -21.74 14.16
CA ARG A 207 -2.71 -22.20 12.79
C ARG A 207 -3.80 -23.20 12.40
N PHE A 208 -4.38 -23.02 11.22
CA PHE A 208 -5.25 -24.02 10.61
C PHE A 208 -4.38 -25.10 9.94
N PRO A 209 -4.17 -26.26 10.53
CA PRO A 209 -3.25 -27.26 9.98
C PRO A 209 -3.71 -27.86 8.64
N ASN A 210 -5.01 -27.83 8.33
CA ASN A 210 -5.56 -28.54 7.18
C ASN A 210 -6.28 -27.66 6.14
N CYS A 211 -6.49 -26.37 6.38
CA CYS A 211 -7.20 -25.48 5.44
C CYS A 211 -6.26 -24.88 4.36
N ALA A 212 -4.99 -24.60 4.71
CA ALA A 212 -4.08 -23.87 3.83
C ALA A 212 -3.81 -24.65 2.51
N SER A 213 -3.60 -25.95 2.55
CA SER A 213 -3.34 -26.76 1.36
C SER A 213 -4.49 -26.71 0.36
N SER A 214 -5.70 -26.97 0.80
CA SER A 214 -6.86 -27.07 -0.10
C SER A 214 -7.34 -25.71 -0.65
N CYS A 215 -7.08 -24.60 0.04
CA CYS A 215 -7.29 -23.25 -0.48
C CYS A 215 -6.27 -22.96 -1.60
N LEU A 216 -5.00 -23.28 -1.36
CA LEU A 216 -3.93 -23.06 -2.33
C LEU A 216 -4.08 -23.95 -3.56
N GLU A 217 -4.48 -25.22 -3.41
CA GLU A 217 -4.84 -26.12 -4.51
C GLU A 217 -5.95 -25.51 -5.38
N SER A 218 -7.02 -25.01 -4.77
CA SER A 218 -8.10 -24.37 -5.51
C SER A 218 -7.66 -23.09 -6.27
N ILE A 219 -6.69 -22.35 -5.74
CA ILE A 219 -6.09 -21.20 -6.42
C ILE A 219 -5.21 -21.67 -7.58
N GLU A 220 -4.37 -22.69 -7.37
CA GLU A 220 -3.54 -23.28 -8.42
C GLU A 220 -4.39 -23.76 -9.59
N ASP A 221 -5.49 -24.47 -9.32
CA ASP A 221 -6.41 -24.94 -10.35
C ASP A 221 -7.01 -23.80 -11.18
N GLN A 222 -7.42 -22.69 -10.55
CA GLN A 222 -7.95 -21.52 -11.25
C GLN A 222 -6.86 -20.83 -12.08
N ILE A 223 -5.65 -20.71 -11.57
CA ILE A 223 -4.49 -20.19 -12.32
C ILE A 223 -4.18 -21.09 -13.51
N ALA A 224 -4.14 -22.42 -13.29
CA ALA A 224 -3.91 -23.38 -14.35
C ALA A 224 -4.98 -23.34 -15.43
N GLN A 225 -6.24 -23.14 -15.04
CA GLN A 225 -7.34 -22.94 -15.98
C GLN A 225 -7.14 -21.64 -16.81
N ALA A 226 -6.77 -20.53 -16.17
CA ALA A 226 -6.49 -19.27 -16.87
C ALA A 226 -5.36 -19.42 -17.89
N ILE A 227 -4.27 -20.11 -17.52
CA ILE A 227 -3.12 -20.37 -18.40
C ILE A 227 -3.52 -21.24 -19.61
N ARG A 228 -4.45 -22.20 -19.44
CA ARG A 228 -4.96 -23.00 -20.55
C ARG A 228 -5.86 -22.21 -21.51
N GLN A 229 -6.54 -21.19 -21.01
CA GLN A 229 -7.53 -20.40 -21.77
C GLN A 229 -6.96 -19.18 -22.45
N ARG A 230 -5.85 -18.62 -21.93
CA ARG A 230 -5.25 -17.36 -22.38
C ARG A 230 -3.73 -17.44 -22.38
N GLU A 231 -3.10 -16.66 -23.25
CA GLU A 231 -1.65 -16.45 -23.23
C GLU A 231 -1.27 -15.49 -22.10
N ILE A 232 -0.97 -16.06 -20.93
CA ILE A 232 -0.61 -15.30 -19.74
C ILE A 232 0.87 -14.91 -19.78
N GLY A 233 1.15 -13.59 -19.67
CA GLY A 233 2.50 -13.03 -19.60
C GLY A 233 2.99 -12.82 -18.17
N CYS A 234 2.09 -12.44 -17.24
CA CYS A 234 2.48 -12.22 -15.84
C CYS A 234 1.34 -12.51 -14.85
N ILE A 235 1.77 -12.67 -13.60
CA ILE A 235 0.92 -12.59 -12.41
C ILE A 235 1.33 -11.34 -11.64
N ILE A 236 0.38 -10.46 -11.31
CA ILE A 236 0.59 -9.30 -10.44
C ILE A 236 -0.12 -9.50 -9.11
N VAL A 237 0.58 -9.20 -8.00
CA VAL A 237 0.05 -9.40 -6.64
C VAL A 237 0.67 -8.44 -5.64
N GLU A 238 -0.13 -7.99 -4.66
CA GLU A 238 0.38 -7.39 -3.43
C GLU A 238 0.82 -8.54 -2.49
N PRO A 239 2.06 -8.55 -1.94
CA PRO A 239 2.48 -9.59 -0.97
C PRO A 239 1.56 -9.67 0.26
N CYS A 240 1.02 -8.53 0.70
CA CYS A 240 -0.12 -8.43 1.61
C CYS A 240 -1.07 -7.39 1.02
N GLN A 241 -2.34 -7.72 0.87
CA GLN A 241 -3.31 -6.76 0.34
C GLN A 241 -3.56 -5.64 1.34
N GLY A 242 -3.35 -4.40 0.91
CA GLY A 242 -3.61 -3.21 1.71
C GLY A 242 -5.09 -2.83 1.69
N ARG A 243 -5.54 -2.20 0.62
CA ARG A 243 -6.93 -1.72 0.50
C ARG A 243 -7.97 -2.84 0.57
N GLY A 244 -7.60 -4.06 0.23
CA GLY A 244 -8.42 -5.25 0.42
C GLY A 244 -8.73 -5.60 1.88
N GLY A 245 -8.13 -4.89 2.85
CA GLY A 245 -8.39 -5.00 4.28
C GLY A 245 -7.23 -5.54 5.10
N GLU A 246 -6.01 -5.16 4.80
CA GLU A 246 -4.77 -5.57 5.49
C GLU A 246 -4.64 -7.10 5.56
N ILE A 247 -4.85 -7.75 4.41
CA ILE A 247 -4.88 -9.23 4.34
C ILE A 247 -3.46 -9.78 4.24
N VAL A 248 -3.06 -10.54 5.25
CA VAL A 248 -1.82 -11.31 5.25
C VAL A 248 -2.12 -12.72 4.75
N PRO A 249 -1.53 -13.16 3.62
CA PRO A 249 -1.81 -14.47 3.06
C PRO A 249 -1.09 -15.58 3.85
N PRO A 250 -1.46 -16.87 3.67
CA PRO A 250 -0.67 -17.99 4.13
C PRO A 250 0.76 -17.95 3.57
N LEU A 251 1.74 -18.37 4.36
CA LEU A 251 3.17 -18.29 4.00
C LEU A 251 3.50 -18.96 2.66
N ASP A 252 2.82 -20.05 2.31
CA ASP A 252 3.09 -20.80 1.10
C ASP A 252 2.43 -20.23 -0.15
N PHE A 253 1.57 -19.20 -0.02
CA PHE A 253 0.88 -18.60 -1.16
C PHE A 253 1.83 -17.97 -2.18
N LEU A 254 2.75 -17.13 -1.75
CA LEU A 254 3.69 -16.50 -2.67
C LEU A 254 4.68 -17.49 -3.25
N ARG A 255 5.05 -18.54 -2.49
CA ARG A 255 5.88 -19.66 -2.98
C ARG A 255 5.17 -20.44 -4.08
N LEU A 256 3.87 -20.70 -3.91
CA LEU A 256 3.04 -21.30 -4.95
C LEU A 256 3.07 -20.46 -6.22
N LEU A 257 2.84 -19.14 -6.12
CA LEU A 257 2.87 -18.24 -7.28
C LEU A 257 4.22 -18.27 -7.98
N ARG A 258 5.34 -18.23 -7.21
CA ARG A 258 6.68 -18.31 -7.79
C ARG A 258 6.88 -19.64 -8.53
N SER A 259 6.51 -20.74 -7.92
CA SER A 259 6.60 -22.08 -8.55
C SER A 259 5.79 -22.18 -9.85
N ILE A 260 4.58 -21.62 -9.88
CA ILE A 260 3.75 -21.57 -11.09
C ILE A 260 4.43 -20.71 -12.16
N CYS A 261 4.91 -19.52 -11.79
CA CYS A 261 5.59 -18.62 -12.71
C CYS A 261 6.83 -19.25 -13.33
N ASP A 262 7.65 -19.95 -12.55
CA ASP A 262 8.85 -20.64 -13.02
C ASP A 262 8.49 -21.78 -13.98
N ARG A 263 7.50 -22.62 -13.62
CA ARG A 263 7.01 -23.74 -14.43
C ARG A 263 6.48 -23.33 -15.80
N HIS A 264 5.75 -22.21 -15.84
CA HIS A 264 5.07 -21.74 -17.05
C HIS A 264 5.79 -20.61 -17.78
N LYS A 265 6.96 -20.18 -17.30
CA LYS A 265 7.73 -19.03 -17.82
C LYS A 265 6.87 -17.76 -17.90
N ILE A 266 6.19 -17.46 -16.80
CA ILE A 266 5.33 -16.30 -16.59
C ILE A 266 6.05 -15.37 -15.60
N LEU A 267 6.01 -14.05 -15.80
CA LEU A 267 6.63 -13.10 -14.89
C LEU A 267 5.82 -12.95 -13.60
N LEU A 268 6.50 -12.88 -12.47
CA LEU A 268 5.90 -12.53 -11.19
C LEU A 268 6.19 -11.06 -10.87
N ILE A 269 5.13 -10.26 -10.75
CA ILE A 269 5.20 -8.84 -10.41
C ILE A 269 4.69 -8.66 -8.99
N PHE A 270 5.51 -8.10 -8.11
CA PHE A 270 5.07 -7.68 -6.79
C PHE A 270 4.80 -6.19 -6.76
N ASP A 271 3.59 -5.83 -6.35
CA ASP A 271 3.24 -4.48 -5.98
C ASP A 271 3.51 -4.27 -4.50
N GLU A 272 4.66 -3.67 -4.21
CA GLU A 272 5.08 -3.29 -2.86
C GLU A 272 5.01 -1.78 -2.62
N ILE A 273 4.16 -1.09 -3.37
CA ILE A 273 3.92 0.35 -3.18
C ILE A 273 3.44 0.64 -1.76
N TYR A 274 2.65 -0.27 -1.18
CA TYR A 274 2.11 -0.14 0.18
C TYR A 274 2.90 -0.92 1.23
N THR A 275 3.35 -2.12 0.88
CA THR A 275 3.98 -3.08 1.80
C THR A 275 5.49 -2.90 1.96
N GLY A 276 6.13 -2.26 0.99
CA GLY A 276 7.58 -2.08 0.96
C GLY A 276 8.11 -1.06 1.98
N LEU A 277 9.42 -0.94 1.98
CA LEU A 277 10.15 0.06 2.75
C LEU A 277 9.79 0.00 4.25
N ASN A 278 10.09 -1.16 4.84
CA ASN A 278 9.91 -1.49 6.26
C ASN A 278 8.48 -1.47 6.82
N ARG A 279 7.45 -1.15 6.03
CA ARG A 279 6.06 -1.11 6.53
C ARG A 279 5.64 -2.38 7.25
N THR A 280 6.05 -3.53 6.72
CA THR A 280 5.75 -4.85 7.30
C THR A 280 6.82 -5.37 8.26
N GLY A 281 7.88 -4.58 8.52
CA GLY A 281 8.98 -4.96 9.40
C GLY A 281 10.18 -5.62 8.71
N SER A 282 10.18 -5.71 7.38
CA SER A 282 11.34 -6.03 6.53
C SER A 282 11.43 -4.97 5.46
N LEU A 283 12.61 -4.77 4.84
CA LEU A 283 12.78 -3.73 3.83
C LEU A 283 11.73 -3.88 2.71
N PHE A 284 11.50 -5.12 2.27
CA PHE A 284 10.36 -5.47 1.41
C PHE A 284 9.58 -6.64 2.03
N ALA A 285 8.25 -6.65 1.86
CA ALA A 285 7.41 -7.69 2.43
C ALA A 285 7.76 -9.07 1.85
N CYS A 286 8.14 -9.15 0.58
CA CYS A 286 8.55 -10.38 -0.08
C CYS A 286 9.68 -11.12 0.66
N GLU A 287 10.57 -10.40 1.33
CA GLU A 287 11.67 -10.96 2.12
C GLU A 287 11.17 -11.83 3.28
N GLN A 288 10.00 -11.52 3.87
CA GLN A 288 9.42 -12.31 4.95
C GLN A 288 8.90 -13.68 4.48
N PHE A 289 8.53 -13.76 3.20
CA PHE A 289 8.05 -14.98 2.58
C PHE A 289 9.18 -15.77 1.91
N GLY A 290 10.38 -15.17 1.79
CA GLY A 290 11.52 -15.76 1.09
C GLY A 290 11.25 -15.99 -0.40
N VAL A 291 10.47 -15.09 -1.03
CA VAL A 291 10.07 -15.17 -2.44
C VAL A 291 10.37 -13.83 -3.10
N TYR A 292 11.08 -13.86 -4.20
CA TYR A 292 11.49 -12.67 -4.92
C TYR A 292 10.79 -12.58 -6.30
N PRO A 293 10.36 -11.36 -6.70
CA PRO A 293 9.66 -11.16 -7.97
C PRO A 293 10.65 -11.05 -9.14
N ASP A 294 10.10 -11.05 -10.36
CA ASP A 294 10.81 -10.67 -11.58
C ASP A 294 10.78 -9.14 -11.79
N ILE A 295 9.69 -8.50 -11.35
CA ILE A 295 9.49 -7.04 -11.36
C ILE A 295 8.87 -6.62 -10.03
N LEU A 296 9.38 -5.52 -9.47
CA LEU A 296 8.94 -4.90 -8.21
C LEU A 296 8.44 -3.48 -8.46
N CYS A 297 7.26 -3.15 -7.99
CA CYS A 297 6.74 -1.78 -7.96
C CYS A 297 6.85 -1.19 -6.56
N VAL A 298 7.43 0.01 -6.43
CA VAL A 298 7.59 0.72 -5.16
C VAL A 298 7.15 2.18 -5.27
N GLY A 299 6.73 2.77 -4.16
CA GLY A 299 6.25 4.16 -4.12
C GLY A 299 6.02 4.63 -2.68
N LYS A 300 5.03 5.50 -2.45
CA LYS A 300 4.64 5.98 -1.12
C LYS A 300 5.84 6.41 -0.25
N SER A 301 6.26 5.57 0.71
CA SER A 301 7.37 5.87 1.61
C SER A 301 8.74 5.97 0.92
N LEU A 302 8.82 5.69 -0.37
CA LEU A 302 10.05 5.91 -1.15
C LEU A 302 10.56 7.34 -1.04
N THR A 303 9.66 8.34 -0.97
CA THR A 303 10.03 9.75 -0.79
C THR A 303 9.59 10.33 0.54
N SER A 304 8.63 9.69 1.22
CA SER A 304 7.98 10.22 2.42
C SER A 304 7.22 11.55 2.22
N GLY A 305 6.78 11.88 0.99
CA GLY A 305 5.93 13.07 0.83
C GLY A 305 5.72 13.63 -0.58
N ILE A 306 6.66 13.47 -1.51
CA ILE A 306 6.54 13.96 -2.89
C ILE A 306 6.23 12.80 -3.85
N PRO A 307 5.43 13.05 -4.91
CA PRO A 307 5.16 12.05 -5.94
C PRO A 307 6.44 11.50 -6.58
N LEU A 308 6.73 10.24 -6.34
CA LEU A 308 7.73 9.43 -7.03
C LEU A 308 7.43 7.96 -6.77
N SER A 309 7.60 7.14 -7.78
CA SER A 309 7.53 5.69 -7.70
C SER A 309 8.55 5.06 -8.63
N ALA A 310 8.75 3.76 -8.55
CA ALA A 310 9.66 3.05 -9.41
C ALA A 310 9.11 1.66 -9.76
N CYS A 311 9.30 1.29 -11.03
CA CYS A 311 9.24 -0.07 -11.52
C CYS A 311 10.67 -0.58 -11.66
N ILE A 312 11.03 -1.61 -10.91
CA ILE A 312 12.37 -2.18 -10.82
C ILE A 312 12.28 -3.63 -11.29
N GLY A 313 13.14 -4.06 -12.19
CA GLY A 313 13.12 -5.45 -12.68
C GLY A 313 14.52 -5.94 -13.02
N ARG A 314 14.66 -7.26 -13.15
CA ARG A 314 15.91 -7.88 -13.62
C ARG A 314 16.33 -7.27 -14.95
N SER A 315 17.62 -7.03 -15.14
CA SER A 315 18.14 -6.36 -16.34
C SER A 315 17.66 -7.01 -17.62
N GLU A 316 17.70 -8.34 -17.71
CA GLU A 316 17.30 -9.09 -18.89
C GLU A 316 15.81 -8.97 -19.23
N ILE A 317 14.96 -8.72 -18.23
CA ILE A 317 13.53 -8.49 -18.42
C ILE A 317 13.28 -7.05 -18.83
N MET A 318 13.93 -6.10 -18.17
CA MET A 318 13.81 -4.68 -18.49
C MET A 318 14.43 -4.32 -19.85
N ASP A 319 15.40 -5.09 -20.33
CA ASP A 319 16.00 -4.93 -21.67
C ASP A 319 15.10 -5.38 -22.83
N ALA A 320 13.90 -5.88 -22.55
CA ALA A 320 12.86 -6.06 -23.55
C ALA A 320 12.37 -4.72 -24.17
N TRP A 321 12.57 -3.62 -23.45
CA TRP A 321 12.35 -2.30 -24.04
C TRP A 321 13.42 -2.02 -25.11
N PRO A 322 13.02 -1.59 -26.33
CA PRO A 322 13.97 -1.27 -27.39
C PRO A 322 14.86 -0.09 -26.98
N LYS A 323 16.07 -0.04 -27.53
CA LYS A 323 16.92 1.14 -27.38
C LYS A 323 16.23 2.34 -28.01
N SER A 324 16.24 3.50 -27.31
CA SER A 324 15.72 4.74 -27.85
C SER A 324 16.50 5.14 -29.11
N ALA A 325 15.77 5.52 -30.17
CA ALA A 325 16.30 6.07 -31.40
C ALA A 325 16.10 7.60 -31.49
N GLY A 326 15.84 8.24 -30.35
CA GLY A 326 15.57 9.69 -30.25
C GLY A 326 14.43 10.02 -29.29
N GLU A 327 13.37 9.21 -29.27
CA GLU A 327 12.27 9.34 -28.32
C GLU A 327 12.09 8.07 -27.49
N ALA A 328 11.63 8.23 -26.25
CA ALA A 328 11.29 7.12 -25.36
C ALA A 328 9.85 6.65 -25.65
N LEU A 329 9.64 5.33 -25.72
CA LEU A 329 8.30 4.74 -25.86
C LEU A 329 7.40 4.99 -24.63
N HIS A 330 8.00 5.25 -23.47
CA HIS A 330 7.30 5.54 -22.23
C HIS A 330 8.08 6.54 -21.43
N THR A 331 7.57 7.75 -21.31
CA THR A 331 8.16 8.85 -20.55
C THR A 331 7.08 9.76 -20.00
N THR A 332 7.46 10.60 -19.05
CA THR A 332 6.64 11.70 -18.53
C THR A 332 7.53 12.91 -18.28
N THR A 333 6.95 14.11 -18.35
CA THR A 333 7.69 15.37 -18.16
C THR A 333 8.48 15.41 -16.84
N PHE A 334 7.95 14.83 -15.78
CA PHE A 334 8.57 14.85 -14.44
C PHE A 334 9.32 13.56 -14.11
N LEU A 335 9.63 12.72 -15.07
CA LEU A 335 10.36 11.47 -14.88
C LEU A 335 11.69 11.71 -14.16
N GLY A 336 11.89 11.09 -13.00
CA GLY A 336 13.11 11.24 -12.22
C GLY A 336 13.36 12.69 -11.75
N ASN A 337 12.29 13.36 -11.29
CA ASN A 337 12.37 14.72 -10.75
C ASN A 337 13.51 14.84 -9.72
N PRO A 338 14.38 15.87 -9.81
CA PRO A 338 15.54 16.01 -8.94
C PRO A 338 15.23 16.03 -7.46
N ILE A 339 14.15 16.72 -7.05
CA ILE A 339 13.73 16.81 -5.65
C ILE A 339 13.23 15.44 -5.17
N GLY A 340 12.39 14.78 -5.96
CA GLY A 340 11.91 13.43 -5.67
C GLY A 340 13.04 12.42 -5.53
N CYS A 341 14.04 12.47 -6.43
CA CYS A 341 15.23 11.60 -6.35
C CYS A 341 16.08 11.87 -5.09
N ALA A 342 16.30 13.13 -4.74
CA ALA A 342 17.05 13.49 -3.53
C ALA A 342 16.32 13.04 -2.25
N MET A 343 14.99 13.21 -2.20
CA MET A 343 14.19 12.72 -1.08
C MET A 343 14.19 11.20 -1.00
N ALA A 344 14.08 10.51 -2.14
CA ALA A 344 14.09 9.05 -2.17
C ALA A 344 15.43 8.49 -1.64
N LEU A 345 16.56 9.05 -2.03
CA LEU A 345 17.88 8.67 -1.51
C LEU A 345 17.93 8.86 0.01
N ALA A 346 17.52 10.04 0.53
CA ALA A 346 17.48 10.30 1.97
C ALA A 346 16.50 9.38 2.72
N SER A 347 15.36 9.04 2.11
CA SER A 347 14.38 8.11 2.70
C SER A 347 14.94 6.68 2.72
N ILE A 348 15.58 6.22 1.65
CA ILE A 348 16.21 4.90 1.59
C ILE A 348 17.28 4.77 2.68
N ASP A 349 18.10 5.80 2.90
CA ASP A 349 19.10 5.78 3.98
C ASP A 349 18.47 5.59 5.36
N LEU A 350 17.33 6.22 5.63
CA LEU A 350 16.56 6.01 6.86
C LEU A 350 15.99 4.58 6.94
N HIS A 351 15.53 4.04 5.83
CA HIS A 351 15.01 2.66 5.78
C HIS A 351 16.11 1.61 6.00
N LEU A 352 17.35 1.92 5.64
CA LEU A 352 18.50 1.03 5.80
C LEU A 352 19.12 1.08 7.20
N GLU A 353 18.71 2.01 8.07
CA GLU A 353 19.17 2.02 9.45
C GLU A 353 18.78 0.73 10.16
N PRO A 354 19.71 0.04 10.86
CA PRO A 354 19.45 -1.28 11.46
C PRO A 354 18.28 -1.30 12.43
N GLU A 355 18.03 -0.16 13.09
CA GLU A 355 16.98 0.00 14.09
C GLU A 355 15.58 0.09 13.47
N THR A 356 15.46 0.57 12.23
CA THR A 356 14.16 0.84 11.59
C THR A 356 13.29 -0.41 11.49
N ALA A 357 13.79 -1.48 10.88
CA ALA A 357 13.03 -2.74 10.76
C ALA A 357 12.73 -3.36 12.12
N THR A 358 13.69 -3.30 13.04
CA THR A 358 13.56 -3.84 14.41
C THR A 358 12.46 -3.10 15.17
N ARG A 359 12.47 -1.76 15.12
CA ARG A 359 11.45 -0.91 15.73
C ARG A 359 10.06 -1.21 15.18
N VAL A 360 9.91 -1.29 13.86
CA VAL A 360 8.62 -1.58 13.22
C VAL A 360 8.08 -2.94 13.67
N LYS A 361 8.94 -3.96 13.78
CA LYS A 361 8.55 -5.28 14.29
C LYS A 361 8.13 -5.24 15.76
N GLN A 362 8.85 -4.49 16.59
CA GLN A 362 8.58 -4.39 18.02
C GLN A 362 7.26 -3.67 18.29
N ILE A 363 7.12 -2.43 17.79
CA ILE A 363 5.94 -1.62 18.03
C ILE A 363 4.69 -2.19 17.31
N GLY A 364 4.87 -2.81 16.13
CA GLY A 364 3.79 -3.50 15.44
C GLY A 364 3.27 -4.71 16.22
N ARG A 365 4.17 -5.51 16.81
CA ARG A 365 3.82 -6.61 17.72
C ARG A 365 3.07 -6.10 18.94
N TYR A 366 3.57 -5.04 19.56
CA TYR A 366 2.93 -4.40 20.71
C TYR A 366 1.51 -3.94 20.35
N PHE A 367 1.36 -3.23 19.24
CA PHE A 367 0.05 -2.74 18.80
C PHE A 367 -0.93 -3.88 18.54
N LEU A 368 -0.51 -4.93 17.83
CA LEU A 368 -1.33 -6.13 17.62
C LEU A 368 -1.75 -6.79 18.95
N GLN A 369 -0.84 -6.87 19.94
CA GLN A 369 -1.15 -7.41 21.25
C GLN A 369 -2.19 -6.55 21.97
N GLN A 370 -2.03 -5.23 21.99
CA GLN A 370 -2.98 -4.32 22.61
C GLN A 370 -4.37 -4.40 21.95
N LEU A 371 -4.44 -4.40 20.62
CA LEU A 371 -5.71 -4.58 19.90
C LEU A 371 -6.39 -5.91 20.25
N ARG A 372 -5.62 -6.98 20.38
CA ARG A 372 -6.13 -8.33 20.75
C ARG A 372 -6.60 -8.43 22.20
N THR A 373 -6.29 -7.46 23.08
CA THR A 373 -6.90 -7.40 24.43
C THR A 373 -8.35 -6.94 24.38
N LEU A 374 -8.76 -6.24 23.31
CA LEU A 374 -10.13 -5.80 23.13
C LEU A 374 -11.04 -7.02 22.90
N ARG A 375 -11.98 -7.23 23.83
CA ARG A 375 -12.95 -8.35 23.79
C ARG A 375 -14.33 -7.79 23.51
N HIS A 376 -14.73 -7.78 22.24
CA HIS A 376 -16.05 -7.35 21.84
C HIS A 376 -16.60 -8.20 20.69
N GLN A 377 -17.89 -8.52 20.72
CA GLN A 377 -18.55 -9.40 19.73
C GLN A 377 -18.52 -8.86 18.30
N SER A 378 -18.35 -7.56 18.11
CA SER A 378 -18.23 -6.94 16.78
C SER A 378 -16.80 -7.00 16.21
N ILE A 379 -15.82 -7.52 16.93
CA ILE A 379 -14.48 -7.75 16.39
C ILE A 379 -14.44 -9.14 15.78
N GLY A 380 -14.43 -9.21 14.46
CA GLY A 380 -14.30 -10.46 13.74
C GLY A 380 -12.89 -10.97 13.69
N HIS A 381 -11.92 -10.10 13.32
CA HIS A 381 -10.53 -10.50 13.18
C HIS A 381 -9.56 -9.32 13.34
N ILE A 382 -8.41 -9.59 13.96
CA ILE A 382 -7.28 -8.65 14.06
C ILE A 382 -6.05 -9.32 13.45
N ARG A 383 -5.46 -8.69 12.43
CA ARG A 383 -4.35 -9.20 11.64
C ARG A 383 -3.36 -8.11 11.29
N GLY A 384 -2.17 -8.48 10.88
CA GLY A 384 -1.17 -7.54 10.36
C GLY A 384 0.25 -8.07 10.39
N LEU A 385 1.13 -7.32 9.72
CA LEU A 385 2.59 -7.48 9.73
C LEU A 385 3.24 -6.12 9.96
N GLY A 386 4.16 -6.03 10.92
CA GLY A 386 4.78 -4.77 11.30
C GLY A 386 3.72 -3.72 11.67
N LEU A 387 3.78 -2.55 11.03
CA LEU A 387 2.81 -1.47 11.19
C LEU A 387 1.84 -1.37 9.99
N MET A 388 1.40 -2.50 9.50
CA MET A 388 0.31 -2.68 8.56
C MET A 388 -0.71 -3.59 9.23
N ILE A 389 -1.72 -3.01 9.91
CA ILE A 389 -2.63 -3.72 10.83
C ILE A 389 -4.07 -3.43 10.45
N GLY A 390 -4.91 -4.47 10.45
CA GLY A 390 -6.35 -4.38 10.22
C GLY A 390 -7.17 -4.98 11.36
N MET A 391 -8.20 -4.25 11.80
CA MET A 391 -9.24 -4.76 12.69
C MET A 391 -10.54 -4.85 11.90
N GLU A 392 -11.00 -6.06 11.62
CA GLU A 392 -12.21 -6.32 10.88
C GLU A 392 -13.42 -6.36 11.80
N LEU A 393 -14.45 -5.58 11.46
CA LEU A 393 -15.68 -5.48 12.21
C LEU A 393 -16.79 -6.29 11.56
N VAL A 394 -17.63 -6.89 12.42
CA VAL A 394 -18.72 -7.77 12.03
C VAL A 394 -20.00 -7.45 12.80
N ASP A 395 -21.15 -7.81 12.22
CA ASP A 395 -22.42 -7.85 12.92
C ASP A 395 -22.54 -9.12 13.81
N LEU A 396 -23.64 -9.26 14.52
CA LEU A 396 -23.93 -10.42 15.39
C LEU A 396 -24.01 -11.75 14.64
N LYS A 397 -24.17 -11.72 13.32
CA LYS A 397 -24.21 -12.91 12.44
C LYS A 397 -22.87 -13.20 11.80
N GLY A 398 -21.83 -12.37 12.08
CA GLY A 398 -20.50 -12.50 11.49
C GLY A 398 -20.34 -11.86 10.10
N ASN A 399 -21.36 -11.14 9.59
CA ASN A 399 -21.25 -10.41 8.33
C ASN A 399 -20.40 -9.15 8.49
N PRO A 400 -19.78 -8.63 7.41
CA PRO A 400 -19.06 -7.35 7.44
C PRO A 400 -19.95 -6.20 7.92
N ASP A 401 -19.44 -5.38 8.87
CA ASP A 401 -20.16 -4.22 9.41
C ASP A 401 -19.41 -2.90 9.10
N GLY A 402 -19.53 -2.44 7.85
CA GLY A 402 -18.92 -1.17 7.41
C GLY A 402 -19.57 0.06 8.07
N THR A 403 -20.85 -0.03 8.45
CA THR A 403 -21.54 1.06 9.17
C THR A 403 -20.90 1.29 10.53
N ARG A 404 -20.63 0.24 11.28
CA ARG A 404 -19.93 0.32 12.57
C ARG A 404 -18.50 0.86 12.41
N ALA A 405 -17.77 0.42 11.37
CA ALA A 405 -16.45 0.95 11.10
C ALA A 405 -16.49 2.46 10.84
N ALA A 406 -17.43 2.94 10.03
CA ALA A 406 -17.62 4.37 9.77
C ALA A 406 -17.96 5.16 11.06
N GLN A 407 -18.82 4.61 11.92
CA GLN A 407 -19.15 5.23 13.21
C GLN A 407 -17.93 5.33 14.13
N ILE A 408 -17.09 4.28 14.20
CA ILE A 408 -15.86 4.31 14.99
C ILE A 408 -14.88 5.34 14.42
N MET A 409 -14.69 5.40 13.11
CA MET A 409 -13.82 6.40 12.47
C MET A 409 -14.28 7.83 12.78
N ASN A 410 -15.59 8.10 12.70
CA ASN A 410 -16.14 9.41 13.04
C ASN A 410 -15.92 9.77 14.52
N ARG A 411 -16.15 8.83 15.45
CA ARG A 411 -15.88 9.06 16.88
C ARG A 411 -14.40 9.27 17.16
N ALA A 412 -13.53 8.47 16.50
CA ALA A 412 -12.10 8.61 16.60
C ALA A 412 -11.65 10.01 16.13
N LEU A 413 -12.20 10.51 15.02
CA LEU A 413 -11.91 11.85 14.52
C LEU A 413 -12.30 12.92 15.53
N GLN A 414 -13.48 12.81 16.18
CA GLN A 414 -13.93 13.75 17.23
C GLN A 414 -12.99 13.74 18.46
N ASP A 415 -12.34 12.61 18.75
CA ASP A 415 -11.36 12.48 19.82
C ASP A 415 -9.91 12.79 19.36
N GLY A 416 -9.75 13.33 18.14
CA GLY A 416 -8.45 13.71 17.57
C GLY A 416 -7.61 12.53 17.09
N ILE A 417 -8.23 11.42 16.66
CA ILE A 417 -7.56 10.25 16.09
C ILE A 417 -7.97 10.10 14.63
N ILE A 418 -7.01 10.10 13.71
CA ILE A 418 -7.27 9.88 12.29
C ILE A 418 -7.09 8.40 11.96
N LEU A 419 -8.17 7.78 11.49
CA LEU A 419 -8.25 6.39 11.02
C LEU A 419 -8.77 6.32 9.59
N LEU A 420 -8.41 5.26 8.87
CA LEU A 420 -8.99 4.93 7.57
C LEU A 420 -9.72 3.60 7.61
N GLY A 421 -10.74 3.51 6.75
CA GLY A 421 -11.43 2.26 6.46
C GLY A 421 -10.78 1.51 5.31
N GLY A 422 -10.81 0.19 5.39
CA GLY A 422 -10.37 -0.75 4.35
C GLY A 422 -11.34 -1.92 4.19
N GLY A 423 -10.99 -2.84 3.29
CA GLY A 423 -11.82 -3.98 2.95
C GLY A 423 -12.90 -3.66 1.92
N PRO A 424 -13.36 -4.69 1.17
CA PRO A 424 -14.36 -4.51 0.12
C PRO A 424 -15.67 -3.88 0.62
N GLU A 425 -16.04 -4.19 1.85
CA GLU A 425 -17.27 -3.72 2.49
C GLU A 425 -17.04 -2.52 3.44
N GLY A 426 -15.82 -1.92 3.42
CA GLY A 426 -15.46 -0.80 4.29
C GLY A 426 -15.46 -1.12 5.79
N ASN A 427 -15.41 -2.40 6.16
CA ASN A 427 -15.57 -2.90 7.53
C ASN A 427 -14.27 -3.15 8.28
N VAL A 428 -13.13 -2.77 7.72
CA VAL A 428 -11.81 -2.94 8.35
C VAL A 428 -11.27 -1.57 8.78
N LEU A 429 -10.99 -1.41 10.06
CA LEU A 429 -10.18 -0.28 10.53
C LEU A 429 -8.72 -0.56 10.21
N SER A 430 -8.10 0.31 9.41
CA SER A 430 -6.72 0.20 8.97
C SER A 430 -5.79 1.07 9.80
N PHE A 431 -4.70 0.49 10.30
CA PHE A 431 -3.69 1.16 11.11
C PHE A 431 -2.33 1.03 10.42
N THR A 432 -1.87 2.13 9.86
CA THR A 432 -0.55 2.25 9.22
C THR A 432 0.19 3.50 9.70
N PRO A 433 0.34 3.67 11.03
CA PRO A 433 0.93 4.88 11.60
C PRO A 433 2.38 5.09 11.14
N PRO A 434 2.92 6.30 11.33
CA PRO A 434 4.36 6.53 11.24
C PRO A 434 5.14 5.61 12.19
N PHE A 435 6.37 5.21 11.81
CA PHE A 435 7.22 4.31 12.59
C PHE A 435 7.64 4.91 13.95
N SER A 436 7.52 6.22 14.07
CA SER A 436 7.81 6.97 15.31
C SER A 436 6.72 6.85 16.37
N ILE A 437 5.59 6.19 16.08
CA ILE A 437 4.53 5.96 17.10
C ILE A 437 5.10 5.26 18.34
N SER A 438 4.68 5.73 19.53
CA SER A 438 5.10 5.19 20.81
C SER A 438 4.06 4.24 21.41
N GLU A 439 4.47 3.39 22.36
CA GLU A 439 3.56 2.53 23.14
C GLU A 439 2.48 3.36 23.85
N LYS A 440 2.84 4.52 24.41
CA LYS A 440 1.87 5.44 25.04
C LYS A 440 0.77 5.90 24.10
N GLU A 441 1.10 6.14 22.82
CA GLU A 441 0.13 6.53 21.80
C GLU A 441 -0.73 5.33 21.37
N VAL A 442 -0.13 4.13 21.28
CA VAL A 442 -0.87 2.87 21.07
C VAL A 442 -1.85 2.61 22.21
N ASP A 443 -1.44 2.74 23.47
CA ASP A 443 -2.30 2.54 24.64
C ASP A 443 -3.46 3.53 24.67
N PHE A 444 -3.19 4.79 24.32
CA PHE A 444 -4.23 5.81 24.19
C PHE A 444 -5.28 5.41 23.16
N VAL A 445 -4.84 4.97 21.95
CA VAL A 445 -5.72 4.55 20.85
C VAL A 445 -6.55 3.34 21.26
N THR A 446 -5.92 2.30 21.81
CA THR A 446 -6.63 1.07 22.19
C THR A 446 -7.63 1.32 23.31
N GLY A 447 -7.30 2.18 24.28
CA GLY A 447 -8.24 2.60 25.31
C GLY A 447 -9.44 3.39 24.76
N ARG A 448 -9.25 4.19 23.71
CA ARG A 448 -10.36 4.87 23.02
C ARG A 448 -11.22 3.88 22.22
N LEU A 449 -10.60 2.95 21.49
CA LEU A 449 -11.33 1.92 20.74
C LEU A 449 -12.19 1.05 21.67
N ALA A 450 -11.69 0.66 22.84
CA ALA A 450 -12.49 -0.06 23.85
C ALA A 450 -13.80 0.68 24.17
N ARG A 451 -13.70 1.97 24.49
CA ARG A 451 -14.88 2.81 24.78
C ARG A 451 -15.83 2.97 23.60
N TYR A 452 -15.31 3.07 22.38
CA TYR A 452 -16.18 3.16 21.19
C TYR A 452 -16.96 1.87 20.95
N LEU A 453 -16.32 0.73 21.17
CA LEU A 453 -16.95 -0.58 21.03
C LEU A 453 -18.04 -0.81 22.11
N GLU A 454 -17.78 -0.43 23.37
CA GLU A 454 -18.74 -0.55 24.49
C GLU A 454 -19.98 0.36 24.32
N ALA A 455 -19.81 1.51 23.65
CA ALA A 455 -20.87 2.51 23.49
C ALA A 455 -21.76 2.26 22.24
N MET A 456 -21.60 1.14 21.55
CA MET A 456 -22.32 0.73 20.33
C MET A 456 -23.06 -0.59 20.54
#